data_33e85c50d70374b8340c313ba0b15aca
#
_entry.id   33e85c50d70374b8340c313ba0b15aca
#
_cell.length_a   1.000
_cell.length_b   1.000
_cell.length_c   1.000
_cell.angle_alpha   90.00
_cell.angle_beta   90.00
_cell.angle_gamma   90.00
#
_symmetry.space_group_name_H-M   'P 1'
#
loop_
_entity.id
_entity.type
_entity.pdbx_description
1 polymer ?
#
loop_
_entity_poly.entity_id
_entity_poly.type
_entity_poly.pdbx_seq_one_letter_code
_entity_poly.pdbx_strand_id
1 'polypeptide(L)'
;INLWYKSPLREETEASFKVNIERNQWYDFALGKGGGTIELASHLYATDHIPYILERIAEQTPHIRPDSFSFGKQSSSEPRFQQLEIVPLSSPALLSYLQERGINTELAKRECREAHFTNNGKRYFAIAFPNISGGYEIRNRYFKGCIAPKEISHIRQAGKARETCYVFEGFMDYL
;
A
#
# COMPACT_ATOMS: atom_id res chain seq x y z
N ILE A 1 -0.44 -14.03 19.76
CA ILE A 1 -0.96 -14.08 21.14
C ILE A 1 -2.36 -13.50 21.17
N ASN A 2 -3.30 -14.21 21.83
CA ASN A 2 -4.67 -13.74 22.06
C ASN A 2 -4.83 -13.35 23.54
N LEU A 3 -5.37 -12.16 23.78
CA LEU A 3 -5.73 -11.66 25.09
C LEU A 3 -7.25 -11.51 25.18
N TRP A 4 -7.80 -11.71 26.37
CA TRP A 4 -9.23 -11.62 26.65
C TRP A 4 -9.50 -10.54 27.67
N TYR A 5 -10.45 -9.66 27.35
CA TYR A 5 -10.86 -8.53 28.17
C TYR A 5 -12.38 -8.45 28.29
N LYS A 6 -12.87 -7.71 29.27
CA LYS A 6 -14.24 -7.21 29.22
C LYS A 6 -14.38 -6.20 28.10
N SER A 7 -15.53 -6.22 27.43
CA SER A 7 -15.77 -5.33 26.28
C SER A 7 -15.69 -3.86 26.70
N PRO A 8 -14.92 -3.03 25.98
CA PRO A 8 -14.94 -1.58 26.19
C PRO A 8 -16.18 -0.92 25.58
N LEU A 9 -16.99 -1.67 24.83
CA LEU A 9 -18.16 -1.16 24.10
C LEU A 9 -19.48 -1.35 24.86
N ARG A 10 -19.45 -2.07 25.99
CA ARG A 10 -20.63 -2.37 26.82
C ARG A 10 -20.22 -2.86 28.21
N GLU A 11 -21.16 -2.85 29.12
CA GLU A 11 -20.99 -3.48 30.44
C GLU A 11 -21.19 -5.00 30.36
N GLU A 12 -20.29 -5.77 30.97
CA GLU A 12 -20.37 -7.22 31.07
C GLU A 12 -19.68 -7.77 32.32
N THR A 13 -20.09 -8.94 32.75
CA THR A 13 -19.52 -9.62 33.92
C THR A 13 -18.35 -10.52 33.57
N GLU A 14 -18.40 -11.18 32.44
CA GLU A 14 -17.37 -12.09 31.91
C GLU A 14 -16.65 -11.52 30.69
N ALA A 15 -15.37 -11.88 30.55
CA ALA A 15 -14.56 -11.39 29.43
C ALA A 15 -15.00 -12.05 28.10
N SER A 16 -15.50 -11.25 27.15
CA SER A 16 -15.90 -11.70 25.82
C SER A 16 -15.25 -10.91 24.68
N PHE A 17 -14.37 -10.00 25.02
CA PHE A 17 -13.63 -9.18 24.04
C PHE A 17 -12.22 -9.75 23.86
N LYS A 18 -11.93 -10.22 22.66
CA LYS A 18 -10.64 -10.84 22.30
C LYS A 18 -9.79 -9.87 21.50
N VAL A 19 -8.52 -9.75 21.85
CA VAL A 19 -7.51 -8.98 21.11
C VAL A 19 -6.40 -9.92 20.63
N ASN A 20 -6.11 -9.90 19.34
CA ASN A 20 -4.94 -10.54 18.77
C ASN A 20 -3.86 -9.50 18.51
N ILE A 21 -2.80 -9.49 19.33
CA ILE A 21 -1.74 -8.48 19.27
C ILE A 21 -0.92 -8.60 17.97
N GLU A 22 -0.64 -9.81 17.49
CA GLU A 22 0.19 -10.03 16.29
C GLU A 22 -0.49 -9.55 15.02
N ARG A 23 -1.83 -9.68 14.96
CA ARG A 23 -2.63 -9.25 13.80
C ARG A 23 -3.19 -7.84 13.98
N ASN A 24 -3.03 -7.23 15.15
CA ASN A 24 -3.64 -5.95 15.52
C ASN A 24 -5.16 -5.95 15.27
N GLN A 25 -5.83 -7.01 15.70
CA GLN A 25 -7.27 -7.24 15.48
C GLN A 25 -7.97 -7.55 16.80
N TRP A 26 -9.22 -7.16 16.86
CA TRP A 26 -10.12 -7.49 17.98
C TRP A 26 -11.39 -8.18 17.48
N TYR A 27 -12.06 -8.85 18.40
CA TYR A 27 -13.38 -9.42 18.16
C TYR A 27 -14.16 -9.47 19.48
N ASP A 28 -15.38 -8.91 19.48
CA ASP A 28 -16.34 -8.99 20.57
C ASP A 28 -17.35 -10.11 20.26
N PHE A 29 -17.27 -11.20 21.01
CA PHE A 29 -18.09 -12.39 20.76
C PHE A 29 -19.56 -12.17 21.09
N ALA A 30 -19.89 -11.28 22.00
CA ALA A 30 -21.29 -11.02 22.35
C ALA A 30 -21.96 -10.05 21.38
N LEU A 31 -21.21 -9.10 20.80
CA LEU A 31 -21.72 -8.22 19.76
C LEU A 31 -21.62 -8.84 18.35
N GLY A 32 -20.81 -9.89 18.18
CA GLY A 32 -20.53 -10.48 16.88
C GLY A 32 -19.77 -9.53 15.94
N LYS A 33 -18.99 -8.59 16.51
CA LYS A 33 -18.27 -7.55 15.77
C LYS A 33 -16.77 -7.65 16.00
N GLY A 34 -15.99 -7.25 14.99
CA GLY A 34 -14.54 -7.23 15.08
C GLY A 34 -13.94 -6.35 14.02
N GLY A 35 -12.62 -6.11 14.14
CA GLY A 35 -11.90 -5.26 13.19
C GLY A 35 -10.48 -4.94 13.63
N GLY A 36 -9.90 -3.90 13.06
CA GLY A 36 -8.61 -3.33 13.42
C GLY A 36 -8.74 -2.17 14.43
N THR A 37 -7.66 -1.45 14.63
CA THR A 37 -7.59 -0.34 15.60
C THR A 37 -8.55 0.80 15.25
N ILE A 38 -8.68 1.14 13.96
CA ILE A 38 -9.55 2.23 13.52
C ILE A 38 -11.02 1.90 13.75
N GLU A 39 -11.46 0.67 13.43
CA GLU A 39 -12.82 0.20 13.68
C GLU A 39 -13.15 0.20 15.17
N LEU A 40 -12.19 -0.20 16.04
CA LEU A 40 -12.39 -0.12 17.47
C LEU A 40 -12.58 1.33 17.94
N ALA A 41 -11.71 2.21 17.48
CA ALA A 41 -11.78 3.63 17.82
C ALA A 41 -13.06 4.30 17.29
N SER A 42 -13.52 3.94 16.10
CA SER A 42 -14.82 4.38 15.54
C SER A 42 -15.98 4.02 16.47
N HIS A 43 -15.99 2.78 16.99
CA HIS A 43 -17.00 2.36 17.97
C HIS A 43 -16.87 3.08 19.31
N LEU A 44 -15.64 3.28 19.83
CA LEU A 44 -15.40 3.93 21.13
C LEU A 44 -15.76 5.43 21.10
N TYR A 45 -15.48 6.11 19.99
CA TYR A 45 -15.76 7.55 19.83
C TYR A 45 -17.07 7.84 19.10
N ALA A 46 -17.83 6.81 18.73
CA ALA A 46 -19.11 6.90 18.03
C ALA A 46 -19.04 7.82 16.77
N THR A 47 -17.97 7.66 15.98
CA THR A 47 -17.75 8.49 14.78
C THR A 47 -16.95 7.71 13.71
N ASP A 48 -17.22 8.01 12.44
CA ASP A 48 -16.48 7.49 11.28
C ASP A 48 -15.52 8.54 10.70
N HIS A 49 -15.36 9.70 11.36
CA HIS A 49 -14.47 10.75 10.91
C HIS A 49 -13.01 10.41 11.20
N ILE A 50 -12.32 9.81 10.25
CA ILE A 50 -10.96 9.27 10.41
C ILE A 50 -9.95 10.29 10.97
N PRO A 51 -9.86 11.55 10.49
CA PRO A 51 -8.94 12.53 11.07
C PRO A 51 -9.14 12.73 12.58
N TYR A 52 -10.38 12.83 13.04
CA TYR A 52 -10.72 12.95 14.46
C TYR A 52 -10.31 11.70 15.25
N ILE A 53 -10.57 10.50 14.71
CA ILE A 53 -10.17 9.23 15.34
C ILE A 53 -8.65 9.18 15.54
N LEU A 54 -7.87 9.55 14.51
CA LEU A 54 -6.41 9.56 14.58
C LEU A 54 -5.88 10.57 15.61
N GLU A 55 -6.47 11.75 15.70
CA GLU A 55 -6.14 12.76 16.70
C GLU A 55 -6.38 12.22 18.11
N ARG A 56 -7.55 11.61 18.36
CA ARG A 56 -7.87 11.01 19.66
C ARG A 56 -6.95 9.85 20.06
N ILE A 57 -6.58 9.00 19.09
CA ILE A 57 -5.59 7.93 19.32
C ILE A 57 -4.23 8.54 19.69
N ALA A 58 -3.79 9.58 18.97
CA ALA A 58 -2.51 10.25 19.23
C ALA A 58 -2.46 10.89 20.64
N GLU A 59 -3.55 11.50 21.09
CA GLU A 59 -3.66 12.08 22.44
C GLU A 59 -3.52 11.02 23.55
N GLN A 60 -4.05 9.82 23.33
CA GLN A 60 -3.99 8.73 24.31
C GLN A 60 -2.66 7.95 24.29
N THR A 61 -1.84 8.17 23.28
CA THR A 61 -0.54 7.52 23.12
C THR A 61 0.63 8.53 23.06
N PRO A 62 0.81 9.37 24.10
CA PRO A 62 1.76 10.49 24.08
C PRO A 62 3.23 10.05 23.90
N HIS A 63 3.55 8.78 24.14
CA HIS A 63 4.89 8.23 23.95
C HIS A 63 5.16 7.67 22.54
N ILE A 64 4.13 7.55 21.73
CA ILE A 64 4.29 7.19 20.31
C ILE A 64 4.54 8.49 19.55
N ARG A 65 5.80 8.80 19.30
CA ARG A 65 6.17 9.96 18.47
C ARG A 65 5.54 9.81 17.09
N PRO A 66 5.01 10.90 16.49
CA PRO A 66 4.47 10.88 15.12
C PRO A 66 5.42 10.28 14.08
N ASP A 67 6.74 10.40 14.31
CA ASP A 67 7.79 9.78 13.49
C ASP A 67 7.71 8.24 13.46
N SER A 68 7.00 7.63 14.41
CA SER A 68 6.76 6.17 14.43
C SER A 68 5.65 5.75 13.46
N PHE A 69 4.83 6.69 13.00
CA PHE A 69 3.85 6.49 11.93
C PHE A 69 4.39 6.86 10.54
N SER A 70 5.65 7.24 10.43
CA SER A 70 6.29 7.18 9.12
C SER A 70 6.16 5.73 8.66
N PHE A 71 5.38 5.50 7.62
CA PHE A 71 5.34 4.26 6.86
C PHE A 71 6.76 3.70 6.80
N GLY A 72 7.06 2.71 7.70
CA GLY A 72 8.33 2.10 7.95
C GLY A 72 9.55 2.94 7.53
N LYS A 73 10.26 3.55 8.47
CA LYS A 73 11.71 3.56 8.32
C LYS A 73 12.04 2.11 8.03
N GLN A 74 12.27 1.82 6.75
CA GLN A 74 12.90 0.58 6.37
C GLN A 74 14.12 0.45 7.29
N SER A 75 14.03 -0.46 8.28
CA SER A 75 15.26 -1.02 8.80
C SER A 75 16.12 -1.27 7.58
N SER A 76 17.38 -0.94 7.64
CA SER A 76 18.38 -1.20 6.61
C SER A 76 18.56 -2.72 6.42
N SER A 77 17.48 -3.39 6.06
CA SER A 77 17.50 -4.69 5.44
C SER A 77 18.04 -4.46 4.03
N GLU A 78 18.97 -5.25 3.60
CA GLU A 78 19.48 -5.31 2.24
C GLU A 78 18.33 -5.02 1.25
N PRO A 79 18.56 -4.18 0.22
CA PRO A 79 17.50 -3.82 -0.69
C PRO A 79 16.83 -5.10 -1.19
N ARG A 80 15.51 -5.17 -1.04
CA ARG A 80 14.70 -6.34 -1.47
C ARG A 80 14.97 -6.74 -2.92
N PHE A 81 15.41 -5.78 -3.71
CA PHE A 81 15.76 -5.95 -5.11
C PHE A 81 17.26 -5.76 -5.28
N GLN A 82 17.97 -6.87 -5.41
CA GLN A 82 19.39 -6.88 -5.70
C GLN A 82 19.60 -6.82 -7.22
N GLN A 83 20.73 -6.27 -7.67
CA GLN A 83 21.08 -6.17 -9.10
C GLN A 83 19.95 -5.54 -9.95
N LEU A 84 19.35 -4.45 -9.44
CA LEU A 84 18.29 -3.76 -10.14
C LEU A 84 18.83 -3.06 -11.38
N GLU A 85 18.24 -3.37 -12.52
CA GLU A 85 18.50 -2.73 -13.80
C GLU A 85 17.17 -2.26 -14.41
N ILE A 86 17.14 -1.01 -14.88
CA ILE A 86 15.97 -0.42 -15.55
C ILE A 86 16.33 -0.17 -17.00
N VAL A 87 15.61 -0.81 -17.90
CA VAL A 87 15.82 -0.75 -19.34
C VAL A 87 14.54 -0.36 -20.10
N PRO A 88 14.62 0.01 -21.37
CA PRO A 88 13.42 0.21 -22.21
C PRO A 88 12.55 -1.05 -22.26
N LEU A 89 11.23 -0.88 -22.19
CA LEU A 89 10.27 -1.99 -22.22
C LEU A 89 10.29 -2.68 -23.59
N SER A 90 10.82 -3.90 -23.64
CA SER A 90 11.01 -4.65 -24.88
C SER A 90 10.69 -6.15 -24.77
N SER A 91 10.61 -6.72 -23.57
CA SER A 91 10.35 -8.14 -23.34
C SER A 91 9.05 -8.61 -24.01
N PRO A 92 9.10 -9.61 -24.91
CA PRO A 92 7.90 -10.15 -25.55
C PRO A 92 6.87 -10.67 -24.54
N ALA A 93 7.33 -11.26 -23.42
CA ALA A 93 6.45 -11.79 -22.37
C ALA A 93 5.66 -10.66 -21.66
N LEU A 94 6.30 -9.51 -21.40
CA LEU A 94 5.63 -8.34 -20.81
C LEU A 94 4.69 -7.67 -21.80
N LEU A 95 5.09 -7.56 -23.05
CA LEU A 95 4.26 -7.00 -24.13
C LEU A 95 3.02 -7.87 -24.37
N SER A 96 3.17 -9.21 -24.41
CA SER A 96 2.03 -10.13 -24.50
C SER A 96 1.08 -9.99 -23.31
N TYR A 97 1.61 -9.86 -22.08
CA TYR A 97 0.79 -9.63 -20.90
C TYR A 97 -0.01 -8.32 -20.98
N LEU A 98 0.57 -7.24 -21.53
CA LEU A 98 -0.14 -5.97 -21.76
C LEU A 98 -1.25 -6.13 -22.81
N GLN A 99 -0.97 -6.82 -23.92
CA GLN A 99 -1.95 -7.09 -24.98
C GLN A 99 -3.14 -7.92 -24.47
N GLU A 100 -2.87 -8.95 -23.67
CA GLU A 100 -3.94 -9.76 -23.05
C GLU A 100 -4.85 -8.92 -22.13
N ARG A 101 -4.34 -7.82 -21.59
CA ARG A 101 -5.12 -6.87 -20.78
C ARG A 101 -5.77 -5.76 -21.60
N GLY A 102 -5.64 -5.78 -22.92
CA GLY A 102 -6.18 -4.75 -23.81
C GLY A 102 -5.40 -3.44 -23.82
N ILE A 103 -4.18 -3.43 -23.28
CA ILE A 103 -3.35 -2.23 -23.16
C ILE A 103 -2.56 -2.00 -24.44
N ASN A 104 -2.54 -0.75 -24.89
CA ASN A 104 -1.75 -0.34 -26.04
C ASN A 104 -0.25 -0.42 -25.74
N THR A 105 0.46 -1.31 -26.46
CA THR A 105 1.89 -1.55 -26.22
C THR A 105 2.78 -0.37 -26.57
N GLU A 106 2.41 0.46 -27.53
CA GLU A 106 3.20 1.65 -27.90
C GLU A 106 3.08 2.74 -26.82
N LEU A 107 1.89 2.90 -26.23
CA LEU A 107 1.71 3.75 -25.07
C LEU A 107 2.55 3.23 -23.89
N ALA A 108 2.46 1.94 -23.61
CA ALA A 108 3.20 1.31 -22.51
C ALA A 108 4.72 1.44 -22.69
N LYS A 109 5.26 1.25 -23.89
CA LYS A 109 6.70 1.46 -24.18
C LYS A 109 7.17 2.90 -23.94
N ARG A 110 6.30 3.87 -24.17
CA ARG A 110 6.59 5.28 -23.93
C ARG A 110 6.61 5.62 -22.45
N GLU A 111 5.60 5.18 -21.71
CA GLU A 111 5.37 5.57 -20.32
C GLU A 111 6.07 4.66 -19.31
N CYS A 112 6.33 3.40 -19.68
CA CYS A 112 6.93 2.41 -18.80
C CYS A 112 8.38 2.09 -19.18
N ARG A 113 9.02 1.37 -18.25
CA ARG A 113 10.33 0.73 -18.40
C ARG A 113 10.18 -0.74 -18.08
N GLU A 114 11.26 -1.47 -18.24
CA GLU A 114 11.39 -2.85 -17.82
C GLU A 114 12.40 -2.91 -16.68
N ALA A 115 12.00 -3.48 -15.53
CA ALA A 115 12.87 -3.68 -14.39
C ALA A 115 13.32 -5.14 -14.35
N HIS A 116 14.63 -5.36 -14.31
CA HIS A 116 15.26 -6.65 -14.00
C HIS A 116 15.84 -6.59 -12.61
N PHE A 117 15.64 -7.61 -11.81
CA PHE A 117 16.16 -7.66 -10.45
C PHE A 117 16.27 -9.09 -9.92
N THR A 118 17.08 -9.26 -8.90
CA THR A 118 17.18 -10.51 -8.14
C THR A 118 16.49 -10.33 -6.78
N ASN A 119 15.68 -11.31 -6.40
CA ASN A 119 15.08 -11.39 -5.08
C ASN A 119 15.17 -12.82 -4.56
N ASN A 120 15.73 -13.01 -3.37
CA ASN A 120 15.98 -14.33 -2.79
C ASN A 120 16.72 -15.29 -3.76
N GLY A 121 17.74 -14.79 -4.46
CA GLY A 121 18.56 -15.57 -5.41
C GLY A 121 17.87 -15.92 -6.73
N LYS A 122 16.63 -15.49 -6.97
CA LYS A 122 15.89 -15.70 -8.21
C LYS A 122 15.81 -14.42 -9.03
N ARG A 123 15.99 -14.54 -10.34
CA ARG A 123 15.85 -13.42 -11.28
C ARG A 123 14.39 -13.18 -11.62
N TYR A 124 14.00 -11.91 -11.65
CA TYR A 124 12.68 -11.44 -12.01
C TYR A 124 12.77 -10.30 -13.01
N PHE A 125 11.71 -10.12 -13.76
CA PHE A 125 11.52 -8.95 -14.59
C PHE A 125 10.04 -8.52 -14.56
N ALA A 126 9.81 -7.22 -14.69
CA ALA A 126 8.48 -6.64 -14.60
C ALA A 126 8.39 -5.33 -15.39
N ILE A 127 7.17 -4.94 -15.75
CA ILE A 127 6.87 -3.59 -16.20
C ILE A 127 7.10 -2.65 -15.02
N ALA A 128 7.80 -1.55 -15.25
CA ALA A 128 8.15 -0.55 -14.25
C ALA A 128 7.58 0.82 -14.67
N PHE A 129 6.66 1.35 -13.88
CA PHE A 129 6.04 2.65 -14.11
C PHE A 129 6.66 3.67 -13.14
N PRO A 130 7.31 4.75 -13.64
CA PRO A 130 8.05 5.67 -12.81
C PRO A 130 7.13 6.55 -11.96
N ASN A 131 7.59 6.91 -10.77
CA ASN A 131 6.97 7.91 -9.92
C ASN A 131 7.81 9.19 -9.84
N ILE A 132 7.28 10.23 -9.19
CA ILE A 132 7.94 11.56 -9.12
C ILE A 132 9.22 11.59 -8.27
N SER A 133 9.42 10.59 -7.42
CA SER A 133 10.57 10.49 -6.50
C SER A 133 11.67 9.53 -6.99
N GLY A 134 11.58 9.07 -8.24
CA GLY A 134 12.57 8.17 -8.83
C GLY A 134 12.40 6.68 -8.47
N GLY A 135 11.32 6.32 -7.80
CA GLY A 135 10.90 4.93 -7.60
C GLY A 135 10.00 4.45 -8.74
N TYR A 136 9.56 3.20 -8.65
CA TYR A 136 8.72 2.59 -9.67
C TYR A 136 7.62 1.73 -9.04
N GLU A 137 6.42 1.80 -9.60
CA GLU A 137 5.46 0.71 -9.45
C GLU A 137 5.80 -0.39 -10.45
N ILE A 138 5.85 -1.64 -9.98
CA ILE A 138 6.22 -2.78 -10.83
C ILE A 138 5.10 -3.80 -10.90
N ARG A 139 4.92 -4.37 -12.09
CA ARG A 139 3.91 -5.40 -12.33
C ARG A 139 4.32 -6.36 -13.43
N ASN A 140 3.99 -7.63 -13.23
CA ASN A 140 3.93 -8.63 -14.28
C ASN A 140 2.69 -9.53 -14.07
N ARG A 141 2.59 -10.64 -14.80
CA ARG A 141 1.48 -11.59 -14.70
C ARG A 141 1.30 -12.16 -13.27
N TYR A 142 2.37 -12.30 -12.50
CA TYR A 142 2.41 -13.08 -11.25
C TYR A 142 2.46 -12.23 -9.99
N PHE A 143 2.91 -10.98 -10.09
CA PHE A 143 3.00 -10.11 -8.92
C PHE A 143 2.84 -8.62 -9.27
N LYS A 144 2.56 -7.85 -8.24
CA LYS A 144 2.67 -6.40 -8.20
C LYS A 144 3.54 -5.97 -7.03
N GLY A 145 4.26 -4.86 -7.17
CA GLY A 145 5.13 -4.35 -6.12
C GLY A 145 5.57 -2.92 -6.38
N CYS A 146 6.52 -2.47 -5.59
CA CYS A 146 7.08 -1.13 -5.69
C CYS A 146 8.59 -1.20 -5.45
N ILE A 147 9.35 -0.48 -6.28
CA ILE A 147 10.75 -0.17 -6.07
C ILE A 147 10.79 1.21 -5.41
N ALA A 148 11.40 1.29 -4.23
CA ALA A 148 11.45 2.51 -3.42
C ALA A 148 12.20 3.66 -4.13
N PRO A 149 11.85 4.90 -3.81
CA PRO A 149 10.82 5.34 -2.89
C PRO A 149 9.40 5.16 -3.46
N LYS A 150 8.41 4.89 -2.58
CA LYS A 150 7.00 4.80 -2.99
C LYS A 150 6.40 6.20 -2.97
N GLU A 151 5.90 6.63 -4.13
CA GLU A 151 5.28 7.94 -4.31
C GLU A 151 4.28 7.88 -5.47
N ILE A 152 3.49 8.93 -5.65
CA ILE A 152 2.57 9.07 -6.77
C ILE A 152 3.33 9.20 -8.08
N SER A 153 2.70 8.77 -9.16
CA SER A 153 3.16 9.05 -10.52
C SER A 153 2.40 10.27 -11.07
N HIS A 154 3.11 11.13 -11.75
CA HIS A 154 2.53 12.34 -12.32
C HIS A 154 2.95 12.48 -13.78
N ILE A 155 2.00 12.34 -14.69
CA ILE A 155 2.24 12.46 -16.11
C ILE A 155 1.79 13.83 -16.56
N ARG A 156 2.74 14.64 -16.99
CA ARG A 156 2.51 15.95 -17.59
C ARG A 156 2.68 15.88 -19.08
N GLN A 157 1.66 16.30 -19.82
CA GLN A 157 1.86 16.66 -21.22
C GLN A 157 2.51 18.06 -21.26
N ALA A 158 3.55 18.20 -22.06
CA ALA A 158 4.17 19.50 -22.32
C ALA A 158 3.12 20.47 -22.90
N GLY A 159 2.98 21.66 -22.31
CA GLY A 159 2.03 22.67 -22.76
C GLY A 159 1.41 23.49 -21.63
N LYS A 160 0.33 24.19 -21.93
CA LYS A 160 -0.39 25.05 -20.98
C LYS A 160 -0.97 24.27 -19.81
N ALA A 161 -1.06 24.93 -18.65
CA ALA A 161 -1.80 24.42 -17.51
C ALA A 161 -3.22 24.01 -17.94
N ARG A 162 -3.66 22.84 -17.50
CA ARG A 162 -5.01 22.33 -17.81
C ARG A 162 -5.88 22.44 -16.56
N GLU A 163 -7.15 22.72 -16.76
CA GLU A 163 -8.16 22.81 -15.68
C GLU A 163 -8.63 21.44 -15.20
N THR A 164 -8.27 20.37 -15.91
CA THR A 164 -8.73 19.01 -15.63
C THR A 164 -7.55 18.10 -15.27
N CYS A 165 -7.72 17.34 -14.18
CA CYS A 165 -6.82 16.28 -13.75
C CYS A 165 -7.59 14.94 -13.74
N TYR A 166 -7.00 13.89 -14.32
CA TYR A 166 -7.50 12.53 -14.24
C TYR A 166 -6.70 11.79 -13.18
N VAL A 167 -7.39 11.09 -12.29
CA VAL A 167 -6.79 10.31 -11.21
C VAL A 167 -7.15 8.85 -11.39
N PHE A 168 -6.14 7.98 -11.36
CA PHE A 168 -6.27 6.53 -11.51
C PHE A 168 -5.74 5.83 -10.25
N GLU A 169 -6.37 4.73 -9.85
CA GLU A 169 -5.95 3.94 -8.69
C GLU A 169 -4.61 3.22 -8.94
N GLY A 170 -4.34 2.83 -10.18
CA GLY A 170 -3.10 2.18 -10.58
C GLY A 170 -2.67 2.53 -12.00
N PHE A 171 -1.38 2.37 -12.31
CA PHE A 171 -0.85 2.72 -13.63
C PHE A 171 -1.42 1.85 -14.77
N MET A 172 -1.91 0.65 -14.46
CA MET A 172 -2.54 -0.22 -15.46
C MET A 172 -3.90 0.32 -15.94
N ASP A 173 -4.54 1.16 -15.12
CA ASP A 173 -5.83 1.78 -15.45
C ASP A 173 -5.63 3.09 -16.23
N TYR A 174 -4.42 3.65 -16.14
CA TYR A 174 -3.99 4.77 -16.96
C TYR A 174 -3.58 4.36 -18.38
N LEU A 175 -2.96 3.18 -18.55
CA LEU A 175 -2.44 2.68 -19.83
C LEU A 175 -3.56 2.14 -20.73
#